data_5d02dae050d29710c531769145c7138e
#
_entry.id   5d02dae050d29710c531769145c7138e
#
_cell.length_a   1.000
_cell.length_b   1.000
_cell.length_c   1.000
_cell.angle_alpha   90.00
_cell.angle_beta   90.00
_cell.angle_gamma   90.00
#
_symmetry.space_group_name_H-M   'P 1'
#
loop_
_entity.id
_entity.type
_entity.pdbx_description
1 polymer ?
#
loop_
_entity_poly.entity_id
_entity_poly.type
_entity_poly.pdbx_seq_one_letter_code
_entity_poly.pdbx_strand_id
1 'polypeptide(L)'
;MYQGIFIDDQKADKHFASLMSTPGKNGLNVKFQQPTELINLANHIVESPPAFVALNYHHKMPQNAYKAELLAQLLRSYSSENVDKDFPIILVSNENEMGSFLNNVTAHNLFDCRLTKQEVANNPEHRKKMLSLVKGYQRMIKKWNKKSERWATFFALNKEERVVVAYQAIRELDKLKAPHQVAQQILRYVIGRQGLLLDKDNVLARLGVAKEGKEVDTLFARLKTDKVIYSGVFSEGWTRWWRHRLQDWEEQFCDEPFGNLTGRERVLRLNEKFELNLSPAESRWQEHTDALFVFACDSCHQPTEQQYSVLAYESNPLPYSFIQRRHICWKCVETGEFAESGLATDDGERFVVEMIQNGEMRN
;
A
#
# COMPACT_ATOMS: atom_id res chain seq x y z
N MET A 1 22.24 -7.10 -11.81
CA MET A 1 21.70 -7.80 -10.63
C MET A 1 21.92 -6.90 -9.42
N TYR A 2 20.89 -6.65 -8.64
CA TYR A 2 20.94 -5.78 -7.48
C TYR A 2 21.46 -6.54 -6.26
N GLN A 3 22.46 -6.00 -5.56
CA GLN A 3 23.05 -6.63 -4.38
C GLN A 3 22.30 -6.15 -3.13
N GLY A 4 21.69 -7.05 -2.40
CA GLY A 4 21.06 -6.81 -1.10
C GLY A 4 21.78 -7.51 0.04
N ILE A 5 21.54 -7.07 1.26
CA ILE A 5 22.09 -7.68 2.48
C ILE A 5 20.91 -8.06 3.39
N PHE A 6 20.93 -9.29 3.91
CA PHE A 6 20.04 -9.71 4.99
C PHE A 6 20.85 -9.92 6.26
N ILE A 7 20.56 -9.14 7.29
CA ILE A 7 21.25 -9.16 8.57
C ILE A 7 20.39 -9.86 9.62
N ASP A 8 20.90 -10.98 10.14
CA ASP A 8 20.25 -11.78 11.17
C ASP A 8 21.33 -12.47 12.04
N ASP A 9 21.09 -12.54 13.35
CA ASP A 9 21.98 -13.20 14.30
C ASP A 9 21.90 -14.74 14.24
N GLN A 10 20.80 -15.29 13.71
CA GLN A 10 20.56 -16.71 13.59
C GLN A 10 21.14 -17.28 12.30
N LYS A 11 22.25 -18.05 12.39
CA LYS A 11 22.86 -18.71 11.20
C LYS A 11 21.88 -19.65 10.48
N ALA A 12 20.94 -20.26 11.21
CA ALA A 12 19.90 -21.11 10.64
C ALA A 12 19.04 -20.35 9.62
N ASP A 13 18.88 -19.05 9.79
CA ASP A 13 18.04 -18.19 8.95
C ASP A 13 18.72 -17.73 7.65
N LYS A 14 19.96 -18.16 7.41
CA LYS A 14 20.68 -17.86 6.16
C LYS A 14 19.89 -18.22 4.90
N HIS A 15 19.04 -19.24 4.96
CA HIS A 15 18.21 -19.65 3.82
C HIS A 15 17.22 -18.57 3.36
N PHE A 16 16.77 -17.66 4.25
CA PHE A 16 15.89 -16.55 3.88
C PHE A 16 16.56 -15.60 2.87
N ALA A 17 17.88 -15.41 2.92
CA ALA A 17 18.59 -14.64 1.91
C ALA A 17 18.40 -15.24 0.51
N SER A 18 18.42 -16.57 0.39
CA SER A 18 18.16 -17.26 -0.86
C SER A 18 16.69 -17.12 -1.30
N LEU A 19 15.74 -17.19 -0.36
CA LEU A 19 14.32 -17.01 -0.63
C LEU A 19 14.00 -15.59 -1.10
N MET A 20 14.71 -14.59 -0.63
CA MET A 20 14.57 -13.18 -1.07
C MET A 20 15.25 -12.91 -2.41
N SER A 21 16.17 -13.78 -2.87
CA SER A 21 16.86 -13.62 -4.13
C SER A 21 15.98 -13.96 -5.33
N THR A 22 16.23 -13.29 -6.45
CA THR A 22 15.53 -13.56 -7.73
C THR A 22 16.55 -13.70 -8.85
N PRO A 23 16.38 -14.68 -9.77
CA PRO A 23 17.34 -14.87 -10.87
C PRO A 23 17.25 -13.73 -11.89
N GLY A 24 18.27 -13.64 -12.75
CA GLY A 24 18.30 -12.78 -13.93
C GLY A 24 19.05 -11.46 -13.73
N LYS A 25 19.39 -10.81 -14.85
CA LYS A 25 20.22 -9.58 -14.88
C LYS A 25 19.64 -8.42 -14.04
N ASN A 26 18.34 -8.32 -13.97
CA ASN A 26 17.61 -7.30 -13.20
C ASN A 26 17.00 -7.85 -11.90
N GLY A 27 17.45 -9.01 -11.45
CA GLY A 27 17.01 -9.66 -10.23
C GLY A 27 17.76 -9.17 -8.98
N LEU A 28 17.42 -9.79 -7.85
CA LEU A 28 18.02 -9.55 -6.54
C LEU A 28 19.02 -10.65 -6.21
N ASN A 29 20.18 -10.28 -5.69
CA ASN A 29 21.15 -11.20 -5.08
C ASN A 29 21.35 -10.79 -3.63
N VAL A 30 20.79 -11.55 -2.71
CA VAL A 30 20.77 -11.23 -1.29
C VAL A 30 21.85 -12.05 -0.58
N LYS A 31 22.77 -11.38 0.08
CA LYS A 31 23.81 -12.00 0.90
C LYS A 31 23.38 -11.99 2.37
N PHE A 32 23.54 -13.11 3.04
CA PHE A 32 23.39 -13.20 4.48
C PHE A 32 24.62 -12.64 5.18
N GLN A 33 24.41 -11.83 6.21
CA GLN A 33 25.45 -11.28 7.06
C GLN A 33 25.04 -11.39 8.53
N GLN A 34 25.93 -11.85 9.38
CA GLN A 34 25.73 -11.76 10.82
C GLN A 34 25.95 -10.31 11.31
N PRO A 35 25.19 -9.86 12.32
CA PRO A 35 25.42 -8.56 12.91
C PRO A 35 26.81 -8.49 13.55
N THR A 36 27.43 -7.32 13.48
CA THR A 36 28.66 -6.98 14.18
C THR A 36 28.38 -5.80 15.11
N GLU A 37 29.41 -5.20 15.67
CA GLU A 37 29.25 -3.97 16.46
C GLU A 37 28.53 -2.90 15.62
N LEU A 38 27.55 -2.24 16.24
CA LEU A 38 26.53 -1.40 15.58
C LEU A 38 27.13 -0.31 14.69
N ILE A 39 28.11 0.46 15.21
CA ILE A 39 28.69 1.60 14.49
C ILE A 39 29.56 1.10 13.33
N ASN A 40 30.36 0.05 13.56
CA ASN A 40 31.19 -0.53 12.52
C ASN A 40 30.36 -1.12 11.39
N LEU A 41 29.25 -1.77 11.72
CA LEU A 41 28.32 -2.30 10.72
C LEU A 41 27.66 -1.19 9.90
N ALA A 42 27.18 -0.12 10.57
CA ALA A 42 26.59 1.02 9.89
C ALA A 42 27.59 1.69 8.94
N ASN A 43 28.83 1.94 9.40
CA ASN A 43 29.88 2.54 8.60
C ASN A 43 30.20 1.69 7.35
N HIS A 44 30.37 0.39 7.54
CA HIS A 44 30.63 -0.53 6.42
C HIS A 44 29.52 -0.51 5.35
N ILE A 45 28.26 -0.49 5.78
CA ILE A 45 27.11 -0.41 4.86
C ILE A 45 27.09 0.94 4.10
N VAL A 46 27.39 2.04 4.77
CA VAL A 46 27.38 3.38 4.16
C VAL A 46 28.55 3.63 3.24
N GLU A 47 29.72 3.06 3.52
CA GLU A 47 30.89 3.13 2.63
C GLU A 47 30.63 2.44 1.29
N SER A 48 29.93 1.30 1.30
CA SER A 48 29.54 0.54 0.11
C SER A 48 28.05 0.20 0.11
N PRO A 49 27.16 1.18 -0.20
CA PRO A 49 25.73 1.02 -0.06
C PRO A 49 25.18 -0.13 -0.91
N PRO A 50 24.45 -1.08 -0.32
CA PRO A 50 23.77 -2.13 -1.07
C PRO A 50 22.53 -1.55 -1.77
N ALA A 51 21.92 -2.33 -2.66
CA ALA A 51 20.65 -1.94 -3.26
C ALA A 51 19.49 -1.92 -2.25
N PHE A 52 19.57 -2.69 -1.17
CA PHE A 52 18.68 -2.65 -0.01
C PHE A 52 19.30 -3.39 1.18
N VAL A 53 18.76 -3.12 2.37
CA VAL A 53 19.10 -3.86 3.60
C VAL A 53 17.82 -4.46 4.18
N ALA A 54 17.83 -5.76 4.45
CA ALA A 54 16.80 -6.45 5.22
C ALA A 54 17.36 -6.75 6.61
N LEU A 55 16.60 -6.42 7.66
CA LEU A 55 17.00 -6.56 9.06
C LEU A 55 16.06 -7.48 9.82
N ASN A 56 16.60 -8.44 10.57
CA ASN A 56 15.85 -9.10 11.63
C ASN A 56 15.66 -8.12 12.81
N TYR A 57 14.56 -8.26 13.56
CA TYR A 57 14.19 -7.28 14.60
C TYR A 57 15.19 -7.24 15.76
N HIS A 58 15.63 -8.39 16.26
CA HIS A 58 16.58 -8.50 17.33
C HIS A 58 17.94 -9.00 16.82
N HIS A 59 18.99 -8.31 17.18
CA HIS A 59 20.37 -8.74 16.98
C HIS A 59 20.99 -9.07 18.34
N LYS A 60 21.00 -10.36 18.66
CA LYS A 60 21.60 -10.88 19.90
C LYS A 60 23.07 -11.15 19.66
N MET A 61 23.92 -10.39 20.31
CA MET A 61 25.36 -10.61 20.30
C MET A 61 25.88 -10.78 21.73
N PRO A 62 26.94 -11.55 21.98
CA PRO A 62 27.43 -11.82 23.33
C PRO A 62 27.76 -10.57 24.16
N GLN A 63 28.12 -9.48 23.52
CA GLN A 63 28.54 -8.25 24.22
C GLN A 63 27.71 -7.00 23.90
N ASN A 64 26.95 -6.99 22.79
CA ASN A 64 26.24 -5.77 22.32
C ASN A 64 24.93 -6.15 21.59
N ALA A 65 23.91 -6.53 22.34
CA ALA A 65 22.59 -6.74 21.77
C ALA A 65 21.93 -5.40 21.39
N TYR A 66 21.40 -5.29 20.19
CA TYR A 66 20.63 -4.12 19.74
C TYR A 66 19.43 -4.53 18.88
N LYS A 67 18.45 -3.63 18.79
CA LYS A 67 17.30 -3.80 17.91
C LYS A 67 17.59 -3.21 16.52
N ALA A 68 16.92 -3.75 15.50
CA ALA A 68 17.00 -3.28 14.12
C ALA A 68 16.75 -1.77 13.96
N GLU A 69 15.93 -1.20 14.83
CA GLU A 69 15.59 0.23 14.86
C GLU A 69 16.82 1.12 15.00
N LEU A 70 17.78 0.75 15.88
CA LEU A 70 18.99 1.53 16.09
C LEU A 70 19.88 1.56 14.83
N LEU A 71 20.06 0.41 14.19
CA LEU A 71 20.81 0.34 12.94
C LEU A 71 20.09 1.10 11.83
N ALA A 72 18.79 0.90 11.69
CA ALA A 72 17.99 1.61 10.69
C ALA A 72 18.04 3.13 10.90
N GLN A 73 17.99 3.62 12.15
CA GLN A 73 18.09 5.05 12.47
C GLN A 73 19.45 5.63 12.06
N LEU A 74 20.56 4.94 12.36
CA LEU A 74 21.87 5.37 11.91
C LEU A 74 21.96 5.43 10.38
N LEU A 75 21.54 4.38 9.69
CA LEU A 75 21.53 4.35 8.23
C LEU A 75 20.69 5.48 7.62
N ARG A 76 19.50 5.78 8.19
CA ARG A 76 18.64 6.91 7.76
C ARG A 76 19.28 8.28 8.00
N SER A 77 20.00 8.44 9.10
CA SER A 77 20.75 9.67 9.37
C SER A 77 21.82 9.92 8.30
N TYR A 78 22.61 8.92 7.99
CA TYR A 78 23.59 9.01 6.89
C TYR A 78 22.97 9.31 5.54
N SER A 79 21.88 8.61 5.19
CA SER A 79 21.17 8.82 3.92
C SER A 79 20.55 10.21 3.79
N SER A 80 20.17 10.84 4.91
CA SER A 80 19.64 12.21 4.92
C SER A 80 20.68 13.25 4.51
N GLU A 81 21.95 12.98 4.78
CA GLU A 81 23.09 13.84 4.39
C GLU A 81 23.62 13.49 2.98
N ASN A 82 23.43 12.24 2.54
CA ASN A 82 23.94 11.69 1.29
C ASN A 82 22.82 11.05 0.48
N VAL A 83 22.01 11.87 -0.18
CA VAL A 83 20.80 11.46 -0.90
C VAL A 83 21.06 10.38 -1.98
N ASP A 84 22.19 10.44 -2.64
CA ASP A 84 22.63 9.49 -3.67
C ASP A 84 23.00 8.11 -3.12
N LYS A 85 23.19 8.02 -1.81
CA LYS A 85 23.49 6.77 -1.09
C LYS A 85 22.28 6.18 -0.35
N ASP A 86 21.07 6.73 -0.56
CA ASP A 86 19.86 6.23 0.10
C ASP A 86 19.38 4.91 -0.53
N PHE A 87 18.83 4.05 0.30
CA PHE A 87 18.36 2.71 -0.11
C PHE A 87 17.19 2.24 0.76
N PRO A 88 16.36 1.30 0.27
CA PRO A 88 15.28 0.73 1.08
C PRO A 88 15.81 -0.09 2.27
N ILE A 89 15.14 0.07 3.41
CA ILE A 89 15.35 -0.76 4.60
C ILE A 89 14.07 -1.55 4.86
N ILE A 90 14.20 -2.88 4.97
CA ILE A 90 13.10 -3.82 5.11
C ILE A 90 13.25 -4.53 6.46
N LEU A 91 12.18 -4.57 7.24
CA LEU A 91 12.12 -5.39 8.45
C LEU A 91 11.65 -6.80 8.08
N VAL A 92 12.43 -7.83 8.46
CA VAL A 92 12.08 -9.24 8.27
C VAL A 92 12.23 -9.95 9.59
N SER A 93 11.11 -10.35 10.22
CA SER A 93 11.15 -10.94 11.56
C SER A 93 10.09 -12.03 11.74
N ASN A 94 10.13 -12.74 12.87
CA ASN A 94 9.04 -13.66 13.22
C ASN A 94 7.78 -12.88 13.64
N GLU A 95 6.64 -13.57 13.72
CA GLU A 95 5.33 -12.94 14.01
C GLU A 95 5.29 -12.26 15.39
N ASN A 96 5.85 -12.88 16.42
CA ASN A 96 5.84 -12.35 17.78
C ASN A 96 6.65 -11.06 17.89
N GLU A 97 7.83 -11.02 17.27
CA GLU A 97 8.67 -9.82 17.22
C GLU A 97 8.05 -8.72 16.37
N MET A 98 7.36 -9.09 15.29
CA MET A 98 6.61 -8.16 14.45
C MET A 98 5.47 -7.50 15.25
N GLY A 99 4.74 -8.25 16.05
CA GLY A 99 3.73 -7.72 16.97
C GLY A 99 4.32 -6.71 17.96
N SER A 100 5.48 -7.03 18.54
CA SER A 100 6.18 -6.12 19.46
C SER A 100 6.65 -4.83 18.76
N PHE A 101 7.09 -4.91 17.51
CA PHE A 101 7.46 -3.76 16.69
C PHE A 101 6.25 -2.87 16.37
N LEU A 102 5.09 -3.45 16.08
CA LEU A 102 3.88 -2.70 15.72
C LEU A 102 3.40 -1.77 16.86
N ASN A 103 3.73 -2.09 18.11
CA ASN A 103 3.45 -1.23 19.26
C ASN A 103 4.40 0.00 19.36
N ASN A 104 5.50 0.01 18.61
CA ASN A 104 6.46 1.14 18.60
C ASN A 104 6.22 2.06 17.40
N VAL A 105 5.26 2.96 17.51
CA VAL A 105 4.82 3.87 16.44
C VAL A 105 5.97 4.71 15.87
N THR A 106 6.94 5.11 16.71
CA THR A 106 8.06 5.97 16.29
C THR A 106 9.03 5.27 15.36
N ALA A 107 9.17 3.95 15.48
CA ALA A 107 10.05 3.14 14.63
C ALA A 107 9.46 2.83 13.25
N HIS A 108 8.14 3.03 13.07
CA HIS A 108 7.47 2.70 11.82
C HIS A 108 8.02 3.46 10.60
N ASN A 109 8.58 4.64 10.81
CA ASN A 109 9.15 5.47 9.75
C ASN A 109 10.59 5.10 9.36
N LEU A 110 11.18 4.09 9.97
CA LEU A 110 12.54 3.63 9.66
C LEU A 110 12.56 2.60 8.52
N PHE A 111 11.45 1.88 8.34
CA PHE A 111 11.33 0.75 7.41
C PHE A 111 10.33 1.04 6.29
N ASP A 112 10.72 0.74 5.06
CA ASP A 112 9.86 0.91 3.88
C ASP A 112 8.87 -0.23 3.69
N CYS A 113 9.22 -1.42 4.16
CA CYS A 113 8.39 -2.62 4.11
C CYS A 113 8.67 -3.49 5.34
N ARG A 114 7.65 -4.24 5.74
CA ARG A 114 7.70 -5.21 6.83
C ARG A 114 7.21 -6.55 6.31
N LEU A 115 7.93 -7.60 6.61
CA LEU A 115 7.63 -8.97 6.18
C LEU A 115 7.86 -9.91 7.35
N THR A 116 6.95 -10.84 7.57
CA THR A 116 7.24 -11.95 8.46
C THR A 116 8.12 -12.98 7.74
N LYS A 117 8.90 -13.76 8.50
CA LYS A 117 9.67 -14.88 7.94
C LYS A 117 8.76 -15.90 7.24
N GLN A 118 7.52 -16.06 7.74
CA GLN A 118 6.52 -16.92 7.13
C GLN A 118 6.04 -16.37 5.77
N GLU A 119 5.81 -15.06 5.63
CA GLU A 119 5.51 -14.45 4.33
C GLU A 119 6.66 -14.63 3.34
N VAL A 120 7.91 -14.46 3.79
CA VAL A 120 9.10 -14.69 2.94
C VAL A 120 9.20 -16.14 2.48
N ALA A 121 8.83 -17.10 3.35
CA ALA A 121 8.86 -18.52 3.00
C ALA A 121 7.75 -18.91 2.01
N ASN A 122 6.53 -18.43 2.23
CA ASN A 122 5.32 -18.96 1.60
C ASN A 122 4.75 -18.09 0.46
N ASN A 123 5.08 -16.79 0.41
CA ASN A 123 4.51 -15.88 -0.58
C ASN A 123 5.59 -15.26 -1.48
N PRO A 124 5.71 -15.66 -2.76
CA PRO A 124 6.71 -15.12 -3.68
C PRO A 124 6.52 -13.64 -4.04
N GLU A 125 5.36 -13.04 -3.74
CA GLU A 125 5.06 -11.63 -4.00
C GLU A 125 5.99 -10.66 -3.23
N HIS A 126 6.56 -11.10 -2.09
CA HIS A 126 7.54 -10.31 -1.35
C HIS A 126 8.74 -9.91 -2.24
N ARG A 127 9.16 -10.77 -3.18
CA ARG A 127 10.27 -10.48 -4.11
C ARG A 127 9.92 -9.33 -5.06
N LYS A 128 8.67 -9.28 -5.53
CA LYS A 128 8.19 -8.18 -6.37
C LYS A 128 8.19 -6.87 -5.61
N LYS A 129 7.74 -6.87 -4.34
CA LYS A 129 7.78 -5.69 -3.47
C LYS A 129 9.20 -5.21 -3.25
N MET A 130 10.13 -6.10 -2.89
CA MET A 130 11.54 -5.77 -2.68
C MET A 130 12.20 -5.20 -3.94
N LEU A 131 12.01 -5.84 -5.07
CA LEU A 131 12.54 -5.35 -6.36
C LEU A 131 11.94 -4.00 -6.75
N SER A 132 10.65 -3.81 -6.49
CA SER A 132 9.94 -2.55 -6.75
C SER A 132 10.47 -1.42 -5.87
N LEU A 133 10.81 -1.69 -4.59
CA LEU A 133 11.47 -0.74 -3.71
C LEU A 133 12.83 -0.32 -4.26
N VAL A 134 13.68 -1.29 -4.62
CA VAL A 134 15.02 -1.02 -5.19
C VAL A 134 14.92 -0.13 -6.43
N LYS A 135 14.08 -0.49 -7.40
CA LYS A 135 13.88 0.28 -8.63
C LYS A 135 13.30 1.67 -8.36
N GLY A 136 12.36 1.76 -7.42
CA GLY A 136 11.74 3.01 -7.02
C GLY A 136 12.75 3.98 -6.42
N TYR A 137 13.59 3.52 -5.50
CA TYR A 137 14.67 4.33 -4.92
C TYR A 137 15.65 4.80 -5.99
N GLN A 138 16.12 3.91 -6.88
CA GLN A 138 17.00 4.30 -7.97
C GLN A 138 16.40 5.36 -8.89
N ARG A 139 15.09 5.24 -9.20
CA ARG A 139 14.36 6.24 -9.99
C ARG A 139 14.28 7.57 -9.26
N MET A 140 14.01 7.56 -7.95
CA MET A 140 13.95 8.77 -7.13
C MET A 140 15.29 9.45 -7.03
N ILE A 141 16.36 8.73 -6.71
CA ILE A 141 17.74 9.25 -6.61
C ILE A 141 18.17 9.88 -7.93
N LYS A 142 18.00 9.17 -9.05
CA LYS A 142 18.36 9.67 -10.39
C LYS A 142 17.69 10.98 -10.76
N LYS A 143 16.50 11.23 -10.25
CA LYS A 143 15.70 12.44 -10.58
C LYS A 143 15.61 13.43 -9.41
N TRP A 144 16.31 13.16 -8.31
CA TRP A 144 16.17 13.94 -7.07
C TRP A 144 16.42 15.44 -7.28
N ASN A 145 17.50 15.78 -7.93
CA ASN A 145 17.90 17.18 -8.16
C ASN A 145 17.11 17.89 -9.27
N LYS A 146 16.26 17.16 -10.03
CA LYS A 146 15.43 17.73 -11.09
C LYS A 146 14.06 18.13 -10.55
N LYS A 147 14.00 19.14 -9.68
CA LYS A 147 12.78 19.54 -8.95
C LYS A 147 11.54 19.70 -9.82
N SER A 148 11.66 20.28 -11.03
CA SER A 148 10.53 20.49 -11.94
C SER A 148 9.96 19.21 -12.58
N GLU A 149 10.75 18.13 -12.65
CA GLU A 149 10.38 16.90 -13.33
C GLU A 149 10.16 15.72 -12.37
N ARG A 150 10.69 15.80 -11.14
CA ARG A 150 10.76 14.63 -10.24
C ARG A 150 9.39 14.03 -9.94
N TRP A 151 8.39 14.86 -9.66
CA TRP A 151 7.05 14.39 -9.30
C TRP A 151 6.32 13.73 -10.46
N ALA A 152 6.43 14.34 -11.67
CA ALA A 152 5.91 13.70 -12.87
C ALA A 152 6.52 12.32 -13.10
N THR A 153 7.82 12.19 -12.83
CA THR A 153 8.53 10.91 -12.96
C THR A 153 8.14 9.94 -11.84
N PHE A 154 8.01 10.42 -10.60
CA PHE A 154 7.69 9.54 -9.46
C PHE A 154 6.27 9.00 -9.56
N PHE A 155 5.32 9.80 -9.99
CA PHE A 155 3.92 9.40 -10.14
C PHE A 155 3.55 8.94 -11.56
N ALA A 156 4.45 9.06 -12.53
CA ALA A 156 4.18 8.80 -13.95
C ALA A 156 2.99 9.60 -14.48
N LEU A 157 2.95 10.93 -14.18
CA LEU A 157 1.90 11.85 -14.59
C LEU A 157 2.26 12.57 -15.88
N ASN A 158 1.25 12.83 -16.71
CA ASN A 158 1.35 13.77 -17.83
C ASN A 158 1.32 15.24 -17.33
N LYS A 159 1.35 16.20 -18.26
CA LYS A 159 1.45 17.62 -17.92
C LYS A 159 0.15 18.16 -17.29
N GLU A 160 -0.99 17.71 -17.78
CA GLU A 160 -2.32 18.12 -17.30
C GLU A 160 -2.61 17.52 -15.93
N GLU A 161 -2.33 16.24 -15.73
CA GLU A 161 -2.53 15.54 -14.45
C GLU A 161 -1.69 16.11 -13.31
N ARG A 162 -0.55 16.75 -13.62
CA ARG A 162 0.27 17.41 -12.59
C ARG A 162 -0.53 18.43 -11.78
N VAL A 163 -1.43 19.15 -12.40
CA VAL A 163 -2.24 20.17 -11.72
C VAL A 163 -3.21 19.51 -10.75
N VAL A 164 -3.84 18.39 -11.15
CA VAL A 164 -4.81 17.65 -10.32
C VAL A 164 -4.14 17.05 -9.08
N VAL A 165 -2.97 16.44 -9.25
CA VAL A 165 -2.25 15.75 -8.15
C VAL A 165 -1.36 16.74 -7.36
N ALA A 166 -0.82 17.78 -8.03
CA ALA A 166 0.13 18.71 -7.44
C ALA A 166 -0.43 19.46 -6.23
N TYR A 167 -1.67 19.92 -6.32
CA TYR A 167 -2.27 20.72 -5.26
C TYR A 167 -2.48 19.95 -3.95
N GLN A 168 -2.78 18.65 -4.04
CA GLN A 168 -3.14 17.85 -2.88
C GLN A 168 -1.96 17.09 -2.26
N ALA A 169 -1.06 16.54 -3.08
CA ALA A 169 0.00 15.64 -2.61
C ALA A 169 1.41 16.26 -2.70
N ILE A 170 1.73 16.95 -3.78
CA ILE A 170 3.10 17.34 -4.11
C ILE A 170 3.64 18.41 -3.15
N ARG A 171 2.82 19.36 -2.74
CA ARG A 171 3.22 20.45 -1.86
C ARG A 171 3.83 19.98 -0.55
N GLU A 172 3.29 18.92 0.04
CA GLU A 172 3.81 18.37 1.29
C GLU A 172 5.06 17.52 1.06
N LEU A 173 5.10 16.76 -0.04
CA LEU A 173 6.25 15.97 -0.42
C LEU A 173 7.48 16.83 -0.77
N ASP A 174 7.29 18.05 -1.27
CA ASP A 174 8.38 18.98 -1.56
C ASP A 174 9.16 19.46 -0.32
N LYS A 175 8.56 19.37 0.87
CA LYS A 175 9.22 19.70 2.14
C LYS A 175 10.22 18.62 2.58
N LEU A 176 10.14 17.43 2.02
CA LEU A 176 10.96 16.29 2.39
C LEU A 176 12.35 16.38 1.74
N LYS A 177 13.37 16.01 2.53
CA LYS A 177 14.77 16.25 2.20
C LYS A 177 15.52 15.01 1.69
N ALA A 178 14.95 13.82 1.84
CA ALA A 178 15.58 12.57 1.46
C ALA A 178 14.62 11.62 0.74
N PRO A 179 15.12 10.74 -0.17
CA PRO A 179 14.30 9.77 -0.90
C PRO A 179 13.51 8.84 0.01
N HIS A 180 14.10 8.35 1.12
CA HIS A 180 13.39 7.48 2.05
C HIS A 180 12.18 8.16 2.70
N GLN A 181 12.26 9.46 3.01
CA GLN A 181 11.12 10.22 3.53
C GLN A 181 9.98 10.28 2.51
N VAL A 182 10.32 10.54 1.25
CA VAL A 182 9.34 10.54 0.15
C VAL A 182 8.77 9.13 -0.08
N ALA A 183 9.64 8.11 -0.09
CA ALA A 183 9.22 6.72 -0.25
C ALA A 183 8.19 6.31 0.79
N GLN A 184 8.43 6.62 2.05
CA GLN A 184 7.52 6.31 3.16
C GLN A 184 6.17 7.02 3.01
N GLN A 185 6.17 8.30 2.62
CA GLN A 185 4.93 9.03 2.39
C GLN A 185 4.12 8.44 1.22
N ILE A 186 4.80 8.10 0.12
CA ILE A 186 4.15 7.47 -1.04
C ILE A 186 3.60 6.08 -0.66
N LEU A 187 4.42 5.24 -0.01
CA LEU A 187 3.99 3.89 0.37
C LEU A 187 2.85 3.90 1.39
N ARG A 188 2.92 4.78 2.39
CA ARG A 188 1.94 4.81 3.48
C ARG A 188 0.64 5.50 3.09
N TYR A 189 0.70 6.62 2.40
CA TYR A 189 -0.46 7.49 2.22
C TYR A 189 -1.00 7.54 0.79
N VAL A 190 -0.16 7.35 -0.22
CA VAL A 190 -0.62 7.34 -1.62
C VAL A 190 -0.98 5.92 -2.06
N ILE A 191 -0.11 4.94 -1.79
CA ILE A 191 -0.31 3.53 -2.16
C ILE A 191 -1.09 2.77 -1.09
N GLY A 192 -0.78 3.00 0.18
CA GLY A 192 -1.35 2.27 1.32
C GLY A 192 -2.74 2.74 1.76
N ARG A 193 -3.24 3.84 1.18
CA ARG A 193 -4.56 4.41 1.52
C ARG A 193 -5.37 4.68 0.26
N GLN A 194 -6.69 4.58 0.40
CA GLN A 194 -7.62 5.01 -0.64
C GLN A 194 -7.63 6.54 -0.73
N GLY A 195 -7.78 7.06 -1.93
CA GLY A 195 -7.81 8.51 -2.18
C GLY A 195 -7.39 8.86 -3.59
N LEU A 196 -6.11 9.20 -3.81
CA LEU A 196 -5.57 9.42 -5.16
C LEU A 196 -5.53 8.12 -5.97
N LEU A 197 -5.15 7.03 -5.31
CA LEU A 197 -5.10 5.70 -5.88
C LEU A 197 -6.16 4.81 -5.21
N LEU A 198 -6.65 3.84 -5.96
CA LEU A 198 -7.56 2.80 -5.52
C LEU A 198 -6.87 1.43 -5.61
N ASP A 199 -7.20 0.53 -4.69
CA ASP A 199 -6.87 -0.88 -4.82
C ASP A 199 -7.91 -1.63 -5.66
N LYS A 200 -7.71 -2.93 -5.86
CA LYS A 200 -8.61 -3.78 -6.64
C LYS A 200 -10.04 -3.76 -6.10
N ASP A 201 -10.20 -3.85 -4.78
CA ASP A 201 -11.51 -3.93 -4.14
C ASP A 201 -12.29 -2.63 -4.28
N ASN A 202 -11.63 -1.49 -4.10
CA ASN A 202 -12.25 -0.17 -4.28
C ASN A 202 -12.56 0.15 -5.76
N VAL A 203 -11.77 -0.35 -6.71
CA VAL A 203 -12.13 -0.25 -8.14
C VAL A 203 -13.40 -1.05 -8.42
N LEU A 204 -13.49 -2.30 -7.94
CA LEU A 204 -14.68 -3.13 -8.13
C LEU A 204 -15.91 -2.51 -7.47
N ALA A 205 -15.78 -2.01 -6.25
CA ALA A 205 -16.86 -1.32 -5.56
C ALA A 205 -17.36 -0.09 -6.33
N ARG A 206 -16.42 0.76 -6.81
CA ARG A 206 -16.77 1.93 -7.63
C ARG A 206 -17.46 1.56 -8.94
N LEU A 207 -17.08 0.45 -9.55
CA LEU A 207 -17.69 -0.05 -10.79
C LEU A 207 -18.96 -0.90 -10.55
N GLY A 208 -19.29 -1.20 -9.29
CA GLY A 208 -20.45 -2.02 -8.93
C GLY A 208 -20.31 -3.48 -9.30
N VAL A 209 -19.07 -3.99 -9.49
CA VAL A 209 -18.77 -5.33 -9.99
C VAL A 209 -18.51 -6.29 -8.84
N ALA A 210 -19.09 -7.49 -8.91
CA ALA A 210 -18.81 -8.57 -7.97
C ALA A 210 -17.35 -9.03 -8.09
N LYS A 211 -16.72 -9.36 -6.95
CA LYS A 211 -15.31 -9.82 -6.91
C LYS A 211 -15.10 -11.13 -7.64
N GLU A 212 -16.09 -11.98 -7.60
CA GLU A 212 -16.06 -13.34 -8.13
C GLU A 212 -16.70 -13.37 -9.52
N GLY A 213 -15.87 -13.46 -10.55
CA GLY A 213 -16.35 -13.50 -11.92
C GLY A 213 -15.24 -13.80 -12.90
N LYS A 214 -15.54 -14.62 -13.91
CA LYS A 214 -14.55 -15.06 -14.91
C LYS A 214 -13.93 -13.90 -15.71
N GLU A 215 -14.64 -12.77 -15.82
CA GLU A 215 -14.23 -11.64 -16.67
C GLU A 215 -13.68 -10.45 -15.88
N VAL A 216 -13.58 -10.56 -14.55
CA VAL A 216 -12.96 -9.53 -13.70
C VAL A 216 -11.51 -9.27 -14.13
N ASP A 217 -10.75 -10.32 -14.43
CA ASP A 217 -9.37 -10.16 -14.88
C ASP A 217 -9.29 -9.51 -16.27
N THR A 218 -10.26 -9.77 -17.16
CA THR A 218 -10.41 -9.12 -18.47
C THR A 218 -10.68 -7.62 -18.29
N LEU A 219 -11.56 -7.23 -17.37
CA LEU A 219 -11.81 -5.84 -17.02
C LEU A 219 -10.52 -5.14 -16.54
N PHE A 220 -9.76 -5.77 -15.63
CA PHE A 220 -8.49 -5.19 -15.16
C PHE A 220 -7.41 -5.12 -16.24
N ALA A 221 -7.37 -6.10 -17.16
CA ALA A 221 -6.50 -6.04 -18.34
C ALA A 221 -6.88 -4.85 -19.23
N ARG A 222 -8.17 -4.58 -19.40
CA ARG A 222 -8.68 -3.42 -20.13
C ARG A 222 -8.27 -2.11 -19.45
N LEU A 223 -8.50 -1.93 -18.15
CA LEU A 223 -8.08 -0.74 -17.37
C LEU A 223 -6.57 -0.50 -17.47
N LYS A 224 -5.76 -1.56 -17.58
CA LYS A 224 -4.33 -1.44 -17.80
C LYS A 224 -4.01 -0.94 -19.21
N THR A 225 -4.67 -1.47 -20.23
CA THR A 225 -4.52 -1.04 -21.64
C THR A 225 -4.91 0.42 -21.81
N ASP A 226 -5.99 0.84 -21.16
CA ASP A 226 -6.52 2.21 -21.20
C ASP A 226 -5.78 3.16 -20.24
N LYS A 227 -4.64 2.71 -19.67
CA LYS A 227 -3.71 3.49 -18.82
C LYS A 227 -4.33 4.04 -17.53
N VAL A 228 -5.40 3.45 -17.03
CA VAL A 228 -5.98 3.77 -15.72
C VAL A 228 -5.07 3.33 -14.59
N ILE A 229 -4.26 2.29 -14.82
CA ILE A 229 -3.33 1.74 -13.83
C ILE A 229 -2.24 2.76 -13.44
N TYR A 230 -1.89 2.77 -12.17
CA TYR A 230 -0.73 3.50 -11.66
C TYR A 230 0.58 2.85 -12.14
N SER A 231 1.48 3.65 -12.71
CA SER A 231 2.78 3.22 -13.22
C SER A 231 3.97 4.01 -12.65
N GLY A 232 3.74 4.71 -11.55
CA GLY A 232 4.78 5.45 -10.83
C GLY A 232 5.74 4.57 -10.04
N VAL A 233 6.51 5.19 -9.13
CA VAL A 233 7.42 4.44 -8.25
C VAL A 233 6.64 3.44 -7.41
N PHE A 234 7.23 2.27 -7.20
CA PHE A 234 6.67 1.15 -6.42
C PHE A 234 5.46 0.42 -7.06
N SER A 235 4.99 0.81 -8.25
CA SER A 235 3.83 0.18 -8.90
C SER A 235 3.99 -1.31 -9.20
N GLU A 236 5.22 -1.80 -9.42
CA GLU A 236 5.47 -3.22 -9.67
C GLU A 236 5.20 -4.11 -8.44
N GLY A 237 5.34 -3.54 -7.22
CA GLY A 237 5.11 -4.26 -5.96
C GLY A 237 3.73 -4.03 -5.36
N TRP A 238 3.05 -2.99 -5.79
CA TRP A 238 1.73 -2.59 -5.30
C TRP A 238 0.87 -2.13 -6.47
N THR A 239 0.02 -3.01 -6.99
CA THR A 239 -0.90 -2.68 -8.06
C THR A 239 -1.98 -1.73 -7.56
N ARG A 240 -2.12 -0.58 -8.22
CA ARG A 240 -3.10 0.47 -7.90
C ARG A 240 -3.63 1.09 -9.18
N TRP A 241 -4.74 1.80 -9.07
CA TRP A 241 -5.38 2.52 -10.17
C TRP A 241 -5.59 3.97 -9.79
N TRP A 242 -5.39 4.88 -10.72
CA TRP A 242 -5.66 6.29 -10.52
C TRP A 242 -7.17 6.54 -10.44
N ARG A 243 -7.64 7.17 -9.37
CA ARG A 243 -9.06 7.50 -9.20
C ARG A 243 -9.56 8.46 -10.27
N HIS A 244 -8.81 9.53 -10.59
CA HIS A 244 -9.19 10.49 -11.64
C HIS A 244 -9.22 9.85 -13.02
N ARG A 245 -8.20 9.03 -13.39
CA ARG A 245 -8.21 8.32 -14.68
C ARG A 245 -9.35 7.32 -14.80
N LEU A 246 -9.74 6.68 -13.70
CA LEU A 246 -10.91 5.80 -13.69
C LEU A 246 -12.18 6.61 -13.95
N GLN A 247 -12.31 7.77 -13.33
CA GLN A 247 -13.43 8.67 -13.58
C GLN A 247 -13.47 9.16 -15.02
N ASP A 248 -12.35 9.66 -15.55
CA ASP A 248 -12.24 10.07 -16.96
C ASP A 248 -12.56 8.91 -17.94
N TRP A 249 -12.22 7.67 -17.54
CA TRP A 249 -12.51 6.47 -18.31
C TRP A 249 -14.02 6.12 -18.29
N GLU A 250 -14.69 6.24 -17.15
CA GLU A 250 -16.13 6.07 -17.00
C GLU A 250 -16.91 7.08 -17.86
N GLU A 251 -16.49 8.33 -17.90
CA GLU A 251 -17.10 9.43 -18.65
C GLU A 251 -17.00 9.25 -20.19
N GLN A 252 -16.12 8.38 -20.70
CA GLN A 252 -16.01 8.11 -22.14
C GLN A 252 -17.18 7.32 -22.72
N PHE A 253 -17.97 6.64 -21.92
CA PHE A 253 -19.06 5.77 -22.38
C PHE A 253 -20.34 5.91 -21.54
N CYS A 254 -20.37 6.85 -20.62
CA CYS A 254 -21.55 7.13 -19.82
C CYS A 254 -21.70 8.64 -19.68
N ASP A 255 -22.81 9.16 -20.17
CA ASP A 255 -23.15 10.61 -20.10
C ASP A 255 -23.53 11.04 -18.67
N GLU A 256 -23.89 10.08 -17.83
CA GLU A 256 -24.25 10.27 -16.44
C GLU A 256 -23.10 9.85 -15.51
N PRO A 257 -22.81 10.61 -14.42
CA PRO A 257 -21.79 10.20 -13.45
C PRO A 257 -22.06 8.80 -12.89
N PHE A 258 -21.07 7.92 -12.93
CA PHE A 258 -21.18 6.54 -12.42
C PHE A 258 -21.68 6.50 -10.96
N GLY A 259 -21.37 7.51 -10.16
CA GLY A 259 -21.88 7.61 -8.78
C GLY A 259 -23.39 7.66 -8.64
N ASN A 260 -24.12 8.08 -9.69
CA ASN A 260 -25.59 8.17 -9.68
C ASN A 260 -26.25 6.84 -10.08
N LEU A 261 -25.50 5.94 -10.70
CA LEU A 261 -25.99 4.65 -11.15
C LEU A 261 -25.86 3.58 -10.05
N THR A 262 -26.80 2.67 -9.99
CA THR A 262 -26.73 1.46 -9.15
C THR A 262 -25.67 0.51 -9.65
N GLY A 263 -25.22 -0.44 -8.81
CA GLY A 263 -24.26 -1.47 -9.21
C GLY A 263 -24.70 -2.24 -10.44
N ARG A 264 -25.98 -2.60 -10.53
CA ARG A 264 -26.57 -3.28 -11.69
C ARG A 264 -26.46 -2.44 -12.96
N GLU A 265 -26.84 -1.17 -12.91
CA GLU A 265 -26.79 -0.25 -14.05
C GLU A 265 -25.35 -0.04 -14.55
N ARG A 266 -24.38 0.15 -13.63
CA ARG A 266 -22.97 0.27 -13.99
C ARG A 266 -22.47 -0.96 -14.72
N VAL A 267 -22.77 -2.15 -14.20
CA VAL A 267 -22.38 -3.42 -14.81
C VAL A 267 -23.03 -3.62 -16.18
N LEU A 268 -24.30 -3.24 -16.34
CA LEU A 268 -24.96 -3.27 -17.64
C LEU A 268 -24.21 -2.42 -18.67
N ARG A 269 -23.86 -1.16 -18.32
CA ARG A 269 -23.07 -0.26 -19.19
C ARG A 269 -21.69 -0.85 -19.55
N LEU A 270 -21.00 -1.44 -18.57
CA LEU A 270 -19.69 -2.08 -18.78
C LEU A 270 -19.79 -3.28 -19.72
N ASN A 271 -20.80 -4.14 -19.53
CA ASN A 271 -21.02 -5.32 -20.35
C ASN A 271 -21.37 -4.94 -21.80
N GLU A 272 -22.26 -3.97 -21.99
CA GLU A 272 -22.61 -3.45 -23.32
C GLU A 272 -21.40 -2.81 -24.02
N LYS A 273 -20.64 -1.96 -23.32
CA LYS A 273 -19.51 -1.23 -23.90
C LYS A 273 -18.34 -2.10 -24.30
N PHE A 274 -18.03 -3.11 -23.48
CA PHE A 274 -16.80 -3.90 -23.62
C PHE A 274 -17.05 -5.36 -23.97
N GLU A 275 -18.31 -5.72 -24.28
CA GLU A 275 -18.73 -7.10 -24.63
C GLU A 275 -18.30 -8.10 -23.54
N LEU A 276 -18.49 -7.71 -22.25
CA LEU A 276 -18.16 -8.53 -21.09
C LEU A 276 -19.42 -9.18 -20.51
N ASN A 277 -19.22 -10.16 -19.64
CA ASN A 277 -20.28 -10.79 -18.86
C ASN A 277 -19.96 -10.71 -17.36
N LEU A 278 -19.82 -9.47 -16.87
CA LEU A 278 -19.61 -9.15 -15.45
C LEU A 278 -20.90 -9.34 -14.69
N SER A 279 -20.79 -9.76 -13.44
CA SER A 279 -21.91 -9.83 -12.51
C SER A 279 -21.93 -8.56 -11.63
N PRO A 280 -23.09 -7.97 -11.35
CA PRO A 280 -23.20 -6.88 -10.40
C PRO A 280 -22.91 -7.35 -8.99
N ALA A 281 -22.29 -6.48 -8.20
CA ALA A 281 -22.11 -6.71 -6.77
C ALA A 281 -23.46 -6.70 -6.06
N GLU A 282 -23.53 -7.41 -4.95
CA GLU A 282 -24.68 -7.45 -4.07
C GLU A 282 -24.38 -6.72 -2.75
N SER A 283 -25.31 -5.90 -2.29
CA SER A 283 -25.22 -5.26 -0.98
C SER A 283 -25.23 -6.30 0.13
N ARG A 284 -24.23 -6.28 1.01
CA ARG A 284 -24.21 -7.19 2.18
C ARG A 284 -25.29 -6.89 3.21
N TRP A 285 -25.85 -5.69 3.19
CA TRP A 285 -26.89 -5.28 4.12
C TRP A 285 -28.30 -5.48 3.57
N GLN A 286 -28.51 -5.05 2.32
CA GLN A 286 -29.84 -5.05 1.67
C GLN A 286 -30.10 -6.28 0.80
N GLU A 287 -29.07 -7.10 0.54
CA GLU A 287 -29.15 -8.35 -0.25
C GLU A 287 -29.75 -8.13 -1.65
N HIS A 288 -29.40 -7.00 -2.31
CA HIS A 288 -29.79 -6.70 -3.69
C HIS A 288 -28.67 -6.00 -4.46
N THR A 289 -28.81 -5.98 -5.79
CA THR A 289 -27.81 -5.41 -6.71
C THR A 289 -28.08 -3.97 -7.13
N ASP A 290 -29.25 -3.42 -6.80
CA ASP A 290 -29.64 -2.04 -7.12
C ASP A 290 -29.12 -1.05 -6.05
N ALA A 291 -27.89 -1.26 -5.59
CA ALA A 291 -27.23 -0.50 -4.54
C ALA A 291 -26.29 0.56 -5.13
N LEU A 292 -26.18 1.70 -4.47
CA LEU A 292 -25.26 2.79 -4.81
C LEU A 292 -23.92 2.56 -4.09
N PHE A 293 -23.10 1.69 -4.64
CA PHE A 293 -21.77 1.42 -4.08
C PHE A 293 -20.82 2.61 -4.24
N VAL A 294 -20.07 2.92 -3.19
CA VAL A 294 -19.11 4.04 -3.17
C VAL A 294 -17.68 3.59 -2.96
N PHE A 295 -17.49 2.61 -2.08
CA PHE A 295 -16.17 2.08 -1.69
C PHE A 295 -16.27 0.61 -1.28
N ALA A 296 -15.14 -0.03 -1.07
CA ALA A 296 -15.07 -1.33 -0.41
C ALA A 296 -14.99 -1.15 1.11
N CYS A 297 -15.66 -2.01 1.86
CA CYS A 297 -15.54 -2.09 3.31
C CYS A 297 -14.10 -2.43 3.72
N ASP A 298 -13.51 -1.70 4.66
CA ASP A 298 -12.14 -1.95 5.13
C ASP A 298 -11.99 -3.24 5.97
N SER A 299 -13.10 -3.85 6.40
CA SER A 299 -13.11 -5.15 7.10
C SER A 299 -13.25 -6.32 6.13
N CYS A 300 -14.36 -6.43 5.41
CA CYS A 300 -14.64 -7.58 4.54
C CYS A 300 -14.24 -7.35 3.07
N HIS A 301 -13.80 -6.17 2.71
CA HIS A 301 -13.42 -5.79 1.34
C HIS A 301 -14.52 -5.95 0.28
N GLN A 302 -15.80 -5.96 0.68
CA GLN A 302 -16.93 -6.03 -0.23
C GLN A 302 -17.45 -4.64 -0.58
N PRO A 303 -18.04 -4.45 -1.78
CA PRO A 303 -18.69 -3.22 -2.18
C PRO A 303 -19.73 -2.76 -1.16
N THR A 304 -19.72 -1.48 -0.83
CA THR A 304 -20.51 -0.93 0.29
C THR A 304 -21.08 0.42 -0.09
N GLU A 305 -22.32 0.65 0.34
CA GLU A 305 -23.01 1.92 0.24
C GLU A 305 -22.63 2.86 1.39
N GLN A 306 -22.58 4.16 1.12
CA GLN A 306 -22.31 5.19 2.12
C GLN A 306 -23.28 5.12 3.31
N GLN A 307 -24.56 4.97 3.03
CA GLN A 307 -25.63 4.96 4.03
C GLN A 307 -25.65 3.71 4.94
N TYR A 308 -25.03 2.60 4.51
CA TYR A 308 -24.94 1.36 5.28
C TYR A 308 -23.51 1.08 5.74
N SER A 309 -22.81 2.15 6.11
CA SER A 309 -21.47 2.09 6.65
C SER A 309 -21.33 3.04 7.84
N VAL A 310 -20.36 2.74 8.70
CA VAL A 310 -19.85 3.62 9.75
C VAL A 310 -18.39 3.91 9.50
N LEU A 311 -17.91 5.02 10.06
CA LEU A 311 -16.50 5.36 9.99
C LEU A 311 -15.67 4.45 10.90
N ALA A 312 -14.53 3.99 10.39
CA ALA A 312 -13.52 3.36 11.24
C ALA A 312 -12.78 4.44 12.06
N TYR A 313 -12.32 4.07 13.25
CA TYR A 313 -11.49 4.94 14.07
C TYR A 313 -10.16 5.25 13.38
N GLU A 314 -9.86 6.53 13.26
CA GLU A 314 -8.63 7.04 12.68
C GLU A 314 -8.19 8.32 13.35
N SER A 315 -6.87 8.62 13.27
CA SER A 315 -6.35 9.91 13.72
C SER A 315 -7.04 11.07 13.04
N ASN A 316 -7.49 12.04 13.78
CA ASN A 316 -8.14 13.23 13.26
C ASN A 316 -7.32 14.48 13.66
N PRO A 317 -6.92 15.37 12.73
CA PRO A 317 -7.18 15.27 11.28
C PRO A 317 -6.33 14.20 10.59
N LEU A 318 -6.80 13.72 9.42
CA LEU A 318 -5.99 12.89 8.53
C LEU A 318 -4.76 13.69 8.05
N PRO A 319 -3.61 13.03 7.84
CA PRO A 319 -2.36 13.71 7.48
C PRO A 319 -2.42 14.44 6.12
N TYR A 320 -3.31 14.00 5.23
CA TYR A 320 -3.52 14.60 3.91
C TYR A 320 -5.00 14.63 3.54
N SER A 321 -5.43 15.73 2.92
CA SER A 321 -6.81 15.93 2.48
C SER A 321 -7.30 14.98 1.39
N PHE A 322 -6.39 14.37 0.63
CA PHE A 322 -6.73 13.41 -0.42
C PHE A 322 -7.00 12.00 0.11
N ILE A 323 -6.69 11.71 1.37
CA ILE A 323 -6.94 10.39 1.97
C ILE A 323 -8.43 10.25 2.26
N GLN A 324 -9.02 9.20 1.73
CA GLN A 324 -10.38 8.81 2.06
C GLN A 324 -10.41 8.17 3.44
N ARG A 325 -11.40 8.52 4.28
CA ARG A 325 -11.64 7.86 5.56
C ARG A 325 -12.04 6.41 5.33
N ARG A 326 -11.63 5.54 6.24
CA ARG A 326 -11.99 4.12 6.21
C ARG A 326 -13.42 3.93 6.68
N HIS A 327 -14.12 2.99 6.03
CA HIS A 327 -15.49 2.66 6.32
C HIS A 327 -15.66 1.16 6.61
N ILE A 328 -16.54 0.86 7.55
CA ILE A 328 -16.93 -0.49 7.92
C ILE A 328 -18.41 -0.66 7.55
N CYS A 329 -18.77 -1.66 6.75
CA CYS A 329 -20.18 -1.89 6.41
C CYS A 329 -20.97 -2.36 7.64
N TRP A 330 -22.25 -2.03 7.69
CA TRP A 330 -23.12 -2.39 8.80
C TRP A 330 -23.17 -3.90 9.07
N LYS A 331 -23.02 -4.73 8.02
CA LYS A 331 -22.94 -6.19 8.21
C LYS A 331 -21.74 -6.61 9.04
N CYS A 332 -20.56 -6.03 8.81
CA CYS A 332 -19.38 -6.30 9.63
C CYS A 332 -19.51 -5.77 11.06
N VAL A 333 -20.26 -4.69 11.25
CA VAL A 333 -20.59 -4.16 12.60
C VAL A 333 -21.52 -5.13 13.34
N GLU A 334 -22.56 -5.60 12.68
CA GLU A 334 -23.53 -6.56 13.22
C GLU A 334 -22.86 -7.88 13.63
N THR A 335 -21.98 -8.42 12.78
CA THR A 335 -21.30 -9.69 13.01
C THR A 335 -20.06 -9.61 13.90
N GLY A 336 -19.53 -8.39 14.13
CA GLY A 336 -18.27 -8.20 14.85
C GLY A 336 -17.00 -8.45 14.03
N GLU A 337 -17.10 -8.83 12.75
CA GLU A 337 -15.96 -9.12 11.84
C GLU A 337 -14.91 -7.98 11.80
N PHE A 338 -15.31 -6.73 12.03
CA PHE A 338 -14.39 -5.59 12.00
C PHE A 338 -13.31 -5.68 13.09
N ALA A 339 -13.64 -6.21 14.27
CA ALA A 339 -12.69 -6.35 15.37
C ALA A 339 -11.63 -7.43 15.05
N GLU A 340 -12.02 -8.51 14.39
CA GLU A 340 -11.11 -9.56 13.91
C GLU A 340 -10.11 -9.01 12.87
N SER A 341 -10.52 -8.01 12.10
CA SER A 341 -9.67 -7.29 11.15
C SER A 341 -8.77 -6.23 11.81
N GLY A 342 -8.78 -6.12 13.15
CA GLY A 342 -8.02 -5.12 13.91
C GLY A 342 -8.53 -3.69 13.73
N LEU A 343 -9.79 -3.52 13.35
CA LEU A 343 -10.44 -2.23 13.21
C LEU A 343 -11.26 -1.89 14.47
N ALA A 344 -11.44 -0.61 14.72
CA ALA A 344 -12.39 -0.07 15.67
C ALA A 344 -13.29 0.93 14.96
N THR A 345 -14.49 1.16 15.47
CA THR A 345 -15.41 2.19 14.98
C THR A 345 -15.08 3.55 15.56
N ASP A 346 -15.34 4.62 14.83
CA ASP A 346 -15.19 6.00 15.31
C ASP A 346 -16.14 6.26 16.48
N ASP A 347 -15.67 6.95 17.51
CA ASP A 347 -16.49 7.26 18.70
C ASP A 347 -17.75 8.07 18.37
N GLY A 348 -17.74 8.88 17.30
CA GLY A 348 -18.90 9.61 16.81
C GLY A 348 -20.02 8.73 16.25
N GLU A 349 -19.69 7.48 15.88
CA GLU A 349 -20.65 6.51 15.32
C GLU A 349 -21.26 5.58 16.40
N ARG A 350 -20.91 5.76 17.66
CA ARG A 350 -21.23 4.82 18.75
C ARG A 350 -22.74 4.51 18.84
N PHE A 351 -23.60 5.49 18.71
CA PHE A 351 -25.06 5.29 18.77
C PHE A 351 -25.55 4.39 17.62
N VAL A 352 -25.09 4.65 16.39
CA VAL A 352 -25.45 3.84 15.22
C VAL A 352 -24.93 2.40 15.37
N VAL A 353 -23.70 2.25 15.87
CA VAL A 353 -23.09 0.93 16.14
C VAL A 353 -23.92 0.13 17.14
N GLU A 354 -24.35 0.74 18.25
CA GLU A 354 -25.20 0.10 19.26
C GLU A 354 -26.56 -0.34 18.66
N MET A 355 -27.20 0.50 17.87
CA MET A 355 -28.47 0.15 17.19
C MET A 355 -28.32 -1.01 16.20
N ILE A 356 -27.22 -1.04 15.42
CA ILE A 356 -26.92 -2.15 14.50
C ILE A 356 -26.74 -3.45 15.27
N GLN A 357 -25.92 -3.43 16.33
CA GLN A 357 -25.63 -4.61 17.15
C GLN A 357 -26.85 -5.15 17.89
N ASN A 358 -27.78 -4.28 18.27
CA ASN A 358 -29.07 -4.64 18.89
C ASN A 358 -30.13 -5.10 17.86
N GLY A 359 -29.83 -5.04 16.56
CA GLY A 359 -30.78 -5.42 15.50
C GLY A 359 -31.87 -4.38 15.20
N GLU A 360 -31.78 -3.18 15.77
CA GLU A 360 -32.78 -2.13 15.64
C GLU A 360 -32.81 -1.48 14.23
N MET A 361 -31.74 -1.68 13.43
CA MET A 361 -31.59 -1.13 12.07
C MET A 361 -32.09 -2.09 10.97
N ARG A 362 -32.68 -3.23 11.29
CA ARG A 362 -33.17 -4.23 10.31
C ARG A 362 -34.69 -4.12 10.01
N ASN A 363 -35.35 -3.06 10.44
CA ASN A 363 -36.79 -2.85 10.22
C ASN A 363 -37.08 -2.05 8.94
#